data_3385a44aa6e3ef607f574fd2dee9b3c0
#
_entry.id   3385a44aa6e3ef607f574fd2dee9b3c0
#
_cell.length_a   1.000
_cell.length_b   1.000
_cell.length_c   1.000
_cell.angle_alpha   90.00
_cell.angle_beta   90.00
_cell.angle_gamma   90.00
#
_symmetry.space_group_name_H-M   'P 1'
#
loop_
_entity.id
_entity.type
_entity.pdbx_description
1 polymer ?
#
loop_
_entity_poly.entity_id
_entity_poly.type
_entity_poly.pdbx_seq_one_letter_code
_entity_poly.pdbx_strand_id
1 'polypeptide(L)'
;IPEEHLLGRRSEEKTRQLLLDCKRANFNVIRVWGGGFYPDEWFYDICDELGLAVWQDFMFACSVYELTEAFETNIRQEFIDNIKRLRHHPSLALWCGNNEMEMFVDERCWVTKHTEVRDYLLMYERIIPEILKDHDHQTFYWPASPSSGGSFDEPNDPARGDVHYWKVWHGNRPFPEYRKFFFRYLSEFGFQSFPCKKTIDTFTDDPADWNIFSYVMEKHQIGRASCRERV
;
A
#
# COMPACT_ATOMS: atom_id res chain seq x y z
N ILE A 1 -5.10 -2.27 -3.24
CA ILE A 1 -5.33 -2.26 -4.68
C ILE A 1 -6.78 -2.64 -4.98
N PRO A 2 -7.37 -2.21 -6.07
CA PRO A 2 -8.73 -2.60 -6.45
C PRO A 2 -8.74 -3.99 -7.10
N GLU A 3 -8.56 -5.02 -6.30
CA GLU A 3 -8.55 -6.41 -6.72
C GLU A 3 -9.08 -7.33 -5.60
N GLU A 4 -9.50 -8.53 -5.95
CA GLU A 4 -9.95 -9.55 -5.00
C GLU A 4 -8.77 -10.10 -4.18
N HIS A 5 -8.84 -10.02 -2.85
CA HIS A 5 -7.77 -10.50 -1.97
C HIS A 5 -7.65 -12.01 -1.88
N LEU A 6 -8.73 -12.74 -2.14
CA LEU A 6 -8.71 -14.19 -2.15
C LEU A 6 -8.27 -14.70 -3.52
N LEU A 7 -7.04 -15.21 -3.60
CA LEU A 7 -6.41 -15.60 -4.86
C LEU A 7 -7.29 -16.49 -5.74
N GLY A 8 -7.99 -17.47 -5.16
CA GLY A 8 -8.88 -18.38 -5.88
C GLY A 8 -10.19 -17.75 -6.39
N ARG A 9 -10.46 -16.48 -6.03
CA ARG A 9 -11.66 -15.74 -6.45
C ARG A 9 -11.36 -14.59 -7.41
N ARG A 10 -10.09 -14.37 -7.72
CA ARG A 10 -9.68 -13.34 -8.67
C ARG A 10 -10.18 -13.65 -10.06
N SER A 11 -10.54 -12.62 -10.81
CA SER A 11 -10.86 -12.73 -12.23
C SER A 11 -10.57 -11.41 -12.93
N GLU A 12 -10.13 -11.50 -14.19
CA GLU A 12 -9.90 -10.31 -15.02
C GLU A 12 -11.14 -9.41 -15.10
N GLU A 13 -12.34 -10.01 -15.24
CA GLU A 13 -13.59 -9.25 -15.32
C GLU A 13 -13.85 -8.39 -14.09
N LYS A 14 -13.67 -8.95 -12.88
CA LYS A 14 -13.82 -8.20 -11.62
C LYS A 14 -12.78 -7.09 -11.50
N THR A 15 -11.53 -7.39 -11.81
CA THR A 15 -10.44 -6.43 -11.78
C THR A 15 -10.70 -5.29 -12.74
N ARG A 16 -11.13 -5.59 -13.98
CA ARG A 16 -11.52 -4.60 -14.98
C ARG A 16 -12.64 -3.70 -14.48
N GLN A 17 -13.68 -4.27 -13.89
CA GLN A 17 -14.79 -3.48 -13.35
C GLN A 17 -14.32 -2.52 -12.24
N LEU A 18 -13.49 -2.98 -11.31
CA LEU A 18 -12.96 -2.16 -10.23
C LEU A 18 -12.08 -1.02 -10.75
N LEU A 19 -11.20 -1.31 -11.72
CA LEU A 19 -10.35 -0.28 -12.34
C LEU A 19 -11.15 0.72 -13.17
N LEU A 20 -12.20 0.29 -13.85
CA LEU A 20 -13.14 1.18 -14.52
C LEU A 20 -13.87 2.11 -13.53
N ASP A 21 -14.26 1.59 -12.37
CA ASP A 21 -14.88 2.41 -11.33
C ASP A 21 -13.89 3.42 -10.73
N CYS A 22 -12.62 3.05 -10.54
CA CYS A 22 -11.56 3.97 -10.19
C CYS A 22 -11.39 5.08 -11.25
N LYS A 23 -11.35 4.71 -12.53
CA LYS A 23 -11.25 5.66 -13.63
C LYS A 23 -12.46 6.63 -13.68
N ARG A 24 -13.68 6.11 -13.49
CA ARG A 24 -14.90 6.93 -13.41
C ARG A 24 -14.91 7.88 -12.22
N ALA A 25 -14.28 7.46 -11.12
CA ALA A 25 -14.07 8.29 -9.93
C ALA A 25 -12.90 9.28 -10.07
N ASN A 26 -12.31 9.41 -11.26
CA ASN A 26 -11.16 10.27 -11.57
C ASN A 26 -9.87 9.90 -10.83
N PHE A 27 -9.66 8.64 -10.49
CA PHE A 27 -8.35 8.18 -10.06
C PHE A 27 -7.39 8.24 -11.23
N ASN A 28 -6.16 8.64 -10.97
CA ASN A 28 -5.09 8.67 -11.96
C ASN A 28 -3.88 7.80 -11.56
N VAL A 29 -3.80 7.40 -10.29
CA VAL A 29 -2.76 6.49 -9.78
C VAL A 29 -3.41 5.38 -8.96
N ILE A 30 -2.90 4.17 -9.11
CA ILE A 30 -3.25 3.01 -8.29
C ILE A 30 -1.97 2.51 -7.63
N ARG A 31 -1.98 2.35 -6.30
CA ARG A 31 -0.85 1.77 -5.57
C ARG A 31 -1.08 0.28 -5.35
N VAL A 32 -0.10 -0.53 -5.75
CA VAL A 32 0.02 -1.93 -5.37
C VAL A 32 0.85 -1.98 -4.09
N TRP A 33 0.17 -2.09 -2.96
CA TRP A 33 0.76 -2.05 -1.63
C TRP A 33 1.59 -3.29 -1.31
N GLY A 34 2.73 -3.11 -0.66
CA GLY A 34 3.72 -4.15 -0.35
C GLY A 34 3.28 -5.23 0.63
N GLY A 35 2.16 -5.06 1.33
CA GLY A 35 1.56 -6.11 2.17
C GLY A 35 0.59 -7.02 1.44
N GLY A 36 0.58 -6.99 0.11
CA GLY A 36 -0.27 -7.80 -0.75
C GLY A 36 0.51 -8.84 -1.55
N PHE A 37 0.29 -8.84 -2.85
CA PHE A 37 0.96 -9.69 -3.83
C PHE A 37 1.12 -8.92 -5.15
N TYR A 38 2.01 -9.37 -6.02
CA TYR A 38 2.10 -8.83 -7.37
C TYR A 38 0.87 -9.28 -8.17
N PRO A 39 0.06 -8.34 -8.71
CA PRO A 39 -1.09 -8.69 -9.55
C PRO A 39 -0.74 -9.52 -10.78
N ASP A 40 -1.75 -10.15 -11.35
CA ASP A 40 -1.65 -10.83 -12.64
C ASP A 40 -1.46 -9.82 -13.78
N GLU A 41 -0.98 -10.28 -14.95
CA GLU A 41 -0.71 -9.42 -16.12
C GLU A 41 -1.91 -8.57 -16.53
N TRP A 42 -3.13 -9.15 -16.52
CA TRP A 42 -4.34 -8.39 -16.90
C TRP A 42 -4.58 -7.13 -16.06
N PHE A 43 -4.10 -7.07 -14.81
CA PHE A 43 -4.21 -5.87 -14.00
C PHE A 43 -3.43 -4.70 -14.62
N TYR A 44 -2.20 -4.97 -15.03
CA TYR A 44 -1.33 -3.95 -15.65
C TYR A 44 -1.80 -3.62 -17.05
N ASP A 45 -2.20 -4.62 -17.86
CA ASP A 45 -2.78 -4.42 -19.20
C ASP A 45 -4.01 -3.49 -19.13
N ILE A 46 -4.88 -3.69 -18.15
CA ILE A 46 -6.05 -2.83 -17.95
C ILE A 46 -5.62 -1.42 -17.50
N CYS A 47 -4.62 -1.29 -16.64
CA CYS A 47 -4.08 0.01 -16.25
C CYS A 47 -3.48 0.75 -17.46
N ASP A 48 -2.75 0.05 -18.33
CA ASP A 48 -2.22 0.58 -19.59
C ASP A 48 -3.35 1.09 -20.50
N GLU A 49 -4.39 0.27 -20.70
CA GLU A 49 -5.57 0.61 -21.51
C GLU A 49 -6.31 1.83 -20.97
N LEU A 50 -6.50 1.89 -19.66
CA LEU A 50 -7.28 2.95 -19.01
C LEU A 50 -6.47 4.23 -18.73
N GLY A 51 -5.15 4.21 -18.90
CA GLY A 51 -4.27 5.32 -18.54
C GLY A 51 -4.24 5.58 -17.03
N LEU A 52 -4.23 4.52 -16.21
CA LEU A 52 -4.05 4.56 -14.77
C LEU A 52 -2.59 4.30 -14.46
N ALA A 53 -1.87 5.26 -13.89
CA ALA A 53 -0.50 5.04 -13.46
C ALA A 53 -0.45 4.05 -12.29
N VAL A 54 0.58 3.21 -12.24
CA VAL A 54 0.79 2.21 -11.18
C VAL A 54 1.99 2.62 -10.33
N TRP A 55 1.74 2.78 -9.04
CA TRP A 55 2.76 2.82 -8.01
C TRP A 55 2.94 1.39 -7.48
N GLN A 56 4.06 0.77 -7.80
CA GLN A 56 4.33 -0.63 -7.45
C GLN A 56 5.28 -0.72 -6.26
N ASP A 57 4.78 -1.17 -5.10
CA ASP A 57 5.66 -1.59 -4.02
C ASP A 57 6.26 -2.97 -4.31
N PHE A 58 7.52 -3.18 -3.91
CA PHE A 58 8.01 -4.53 -3.65
C PHE A 58 7.30 -5.11 -2.43
N MET A 59 7.16 -6.45 -2.36
CA MET A 59 6.29 -7.11 -1.37
C MET A 59 6.87 -7.13 0.04
N PHE A 60 7.15 -5.93 0.58
CA PHE A 60 7.62 -5.68 1.94
C PHE A 60 6.75 -4.63 2.62
N ALA A 61 6.21 -4.95 3.80
CA ALA A 61 5.35 -4.03 4.53
C ALA A 61 5.34 -4.33 6.02
N CYS A 62 5.40 -3.27 6.83
CA CYS A 62 5.06 -3.29 8.27
C CYS A 62 5.67 -4.46 9.05
N SER A 63 6.91 -4.85 8.76
CA SER A 63 7.58 -5.98 9.38
C SER A 63 9.08 -5.75 9.50
N VAL A 64 9.76 -6.63 10.23
CA VAL A 64 11.23 -6.67 10.30
C VAL A 64 11.70 -7.87 9.51
N TYR A 65 12.62 -7.65 8.58
CA TYR A 65 13.20 -8.69 7.73
C TYR A 65 14.67 -8.84 8.06
N GLU A 66 15.10 -10.06 8.38
CA GLU A 66 16.50 -10.40 8.57
C GLU A 66 17.11 -10.82 7.22
N LEU A 67 18.15 -10.12 6.80
CA LEU A 67 18.83 -10.38 5.53
C LEU A 67 19.85 -11.52 5.69
N THR A 68 19.36 -12.75 5.79
CA THR A 68 20.23 -13.94 5.72
C THR A 68 20.65 -14.18 4.27
N GLU A 69 21.75 -14.91 4.06
CA GLU A 69 22.23 -15.27 2.70
C GLU A 69 21.16 -15.96 1.85
N ALA A 70 20.42 -16.90 2.46
CA ALA A 70 19.34 -17.59 1.78
C ALA A 70 18.21 -16.64 1.41
N PHE A 71 17.84 -15.73 2.29
CA PHE A 71 16.79 -14.74 2.05
C PHE A 71 17.24 -13.73 0.98
N GLU A 72 18.47 -13.23 1.06
CA GLU A 72 19.03 -12.32 0.05
C GLU A 72 19.01 -12.97 -1.34
N THR A 73 19.45 -14.22 -1.45
CA THR A 73 19.44 -14.96 -2.71
C THR A 73 18.01 -15.05 -3.28
N ASN A 74 17.05 -15.37 -2.43
CA ASN A 74 15.65 -15.51 -2.85
C ASN A 74 15.03 -14.18 -3.30
N ILE A 75 15.20 -13.11 -2.51
CA ILE A 75 14.59 -11.81 -2.85
C ILE A 75 15.24 -11.16 -4.08
N ARG A 76 16.55 -11.34 -4.29
CA ARG A 76 17.21 -10.87 -5.51
C ARG A 76 16.58 -11.50 -6.76
N GLN A 77 16.29 -12.78 -6.73
CA GLN A 77 15.62 -13.45 -7.85
C GLN A 77 14.19 -12.95 -8.00
N GLU A 78 13.43 -12.80 -6.92
CA GLU A 78 12.08 -12.24 -6.94
C GLU A 78 12.05 -10.83 -7.56
N PHE A 79 13.00 -9.96 -7.19
CA PHE A 79 13.10 -8.62 -7.76
C PHE A 79 13.36 -8.68 -9.27
N ILE A 80 14.35 -9.46 -9.69
CA ILE A 80 14.72 -9.61 -11.10
C ILE A 80 13.52 -10.10 -11.92
N ASP A 81 12.82 -11.11 -11.45
CA ASP A 81 11.71 -11.72 -12.16
C ASP A 81 10.54 -10.74 -12.29
N ASN A 82 10.16 -10.06 -11.21
CA ASN A 82 9.05 -9.11 -11.25
C ASN A 82 9.41 -7.82 -12.01
N ILE A 83 10.62 -7.31 -11.88
CA ILE A 83 11.07 -6.16 -12.69
C ILE A 83 11.01 -6.50 -14.17
N LYS A 84 11.57 -7.64 -14.60
CA LYS A 84 11.52 -8.06 -16.00
C LYS A 84 10.11 -8.27 -16.52
N ARG A 85 9.23 -8.78 -15.66
CA ARG A 85 7.84 -9.00 -15.97
C ARG A 85 7.06 -7.70 -16.17
N LEU A 86 7.33 -6.67 -15.37
CA LEU A 86 6.49 -5.49 -15.28
C LEU A 86 7.04 -4.23 -15.97
N ARG A 87 8.36 -4.12 -16.15
CA ARG A 87 9.02 -2.90 -16.66
C ARG A 87 8.57 -2.44 -18.06
N HIS A 88 7.88 -3.28 -18.81
CA HIS A 88 7.40 -2.93 -20.15
C HIS A 88 6.01 -2.28 -20.16
N HIS A 89 5.31 -2.26 -19.03
CA HIS A 89 4.00 -1.63 -18.92
C HIS A 89 4.14 -0.10 -18.85
N PRO A 90 3.55 0.66 -19.80
CA PRO A 90 3.59 2.11 -19.77
C PRO A 90 2.86 2.73 -18.57
N SER A 91 1.97 1.99 -17.92
CA SER A 91 1.32 2.41 -16.68
C SER A 91 2.26 2.40 -15.48
N LEU A 92 3.33 1.61 -15.48
CA LEU A 92 4.27 1.54 -14.36
C LEU A 92 5.01 2.87 -14.16
N ALA A 93 4.61 3.63 -13.15
CA ALA A 93 5.12 4.97 -12.90
C ALA A 93 6.33 4.99 -11.95
N LEU A 94 6.33 4.13 -10.94
CA LEU A 94 7.43 4.03 -9.99
C LEU A 94 7.48 2.66 -9.30
N TRP A 95 8.69 2.29 -8.88
CA TRP A 95 8.98 1.23 -7.95
C TRP A 95 9.16 1.79 -6.55
N CYS A 96 8.51 1.20 -5.54
CA CYS A 96 8.69 1.56 -4.14
C CYS A 96 9.27 0.40 -3.34
N GLY A 97 10.31 0.66 -2.56
CA GLY A 97 11.06 -0.39 -1.86
C GLY A 97 10.26 -1.12 -0.80
N ASN A 98 9.51 -0.38 0.02
CA ASN A 98 8.73 -0.96 1.11
C ASN A 98 7.64 -0.02 1.62
N ASN A 99 6.73 -0.58 2.43
CA ASN A 99 5.74 0.17 3.18
C ASN A 99 6.14 0.31 4.66
N GLU A 100 6.30 1.56 5.12
CA GLU A 100 6.46 2.01 6.52
C GLU A 100 7.75 1.59 7.25
N MET A 101 8.63 0.81 6.64
CA MET A 101 9.82 0.32 7.34
C MET A 101 10.79 1.45 7.71
N GLU A 102 10.96 2.46 6.83
CA GLU A 102 11.84 3.61 7.11
C GLU A 102 11.35 4.42 8.30
N MET A 103 10.04 4.67 8.35
CA MET A 103 9.39 5.36 9.47
C MET A 103 9.56 4.59 10.78
N PHE A 104 9.48 3.26 10.76
CA PHE A 104 9.66 2.44 11.95
C PHE A 104 11.09 2.41 12.48
N VAL A 105 12.09 2.62 11.62
CA VAL A 105 13.48 2.84 12.06
C VAL A 105 13.61 4.21 12.75
N ASP A 106 13.11 5.27 12.15
CA ASP A 106 13.18 6.63 12.68
C ASP A 106 12.43 6.74 14.02
N GLU A 107 11.23 6.22 14.11
CA GLU A 107 10.41 6.19 15.33
C GLU A 107 10.93 5.20 16.39
N ARG A 108 11.93 4.37 16.08
CA ARG A 108 12.51 3.32 16.94
C ARG A 108 11.45 2.38 17.52
N CYS A 109 10.43 2.05 16.73
CA CYS A 109 9.33 1.21 17.20
C CYS A 109 9.53 -0.28 16.87
N TRP A 110 9.61 -0.68 15.60
CA TRP A 110 9.74 -2.09 15.22
C TRP A 110 11.16 -2.46 14.78
N VAL A 111 11.85 -1.58 14.09
CA VAL A 111 13.24 -1.76 13.67
C VAL A 111 14.13 -1.05 14.68
N THR A 112 14.71 -1.79 15.61
CA THR A 112 15.40 -1.22 16.77
C THR A 112 16.86 -1.65 16.91
N LYS A 113 17.24 -2.81 16.34
CA LYS A 113 18.60 -3.34 16.42
C LYS A 113 19.45 -2.80 15.28
N HIS A 114 20.73 -2.57 15.54
CA HIS A 114 21.67 -2.14 14.51
C HIS A 114 21.78 -3.10 13.32
N THR A 115 21.60 -4.40 13.55
CA THR A 115 21.56 -5.41 12.48
C THR A 115 20.33 -5.25 11.60
N GLU A 116 19.18 -4.95 12.18
CA GLU A 116 17.94 -4.71 11.46
C GLU A 116 18.00 -3.43 10.61
N VAL A 117 18.63 -2.36 11.17
CA VAL A 117 18.89 -1.11 10.44
C VAL A 117 19.86 -1.34 9.27
N ARG A 118 20.94 -2.10 9.50
CA ARG A 118 21.86 -2.50 8.42
C ARG A 118 21.13 -3.26 7.31
N ASP A 119 20.32 -4.23 7.68
CA ASP A 119 19.59 -5.08 6.73
C ASP A 119 18.59 -4.24 5.92
N TYR A 120 17.91 -3.27 6.55
CA TYR A 120 17.08 -2.29 5.86
C TYR A 120 17.86 -1.53 4.78
N LEU A 121 19.00 -0.92 5.16
CA LEU A 121 19.82 -0.14 4.22
C LEU A 121 20.33 -1.00 3.06
N LEU A 122 20.77 -2.22 3.36
CA LEU A 122 21.21 -3.15 2.32
C LEU A 122 20.09 -3.51 1.35
N MET A 123 18.91 -3.83 1.85
CA MET A 123 17.78 -4.24 0.99
C MET A 123 17.27 -3.10 0.13
N TYR A 124 16.93 -1.97 0.72
CA TYR A 124 16.15 -0.91 0.07
C TYR A 124 17.00 0.20 -0.52
N GLU A 125 18.18 0.49 0.04
CA GLU A 125 19.02 1.58 -0.46
C GLU A 125 20.23 1.08 -1.28
N ARG A 126 20.45 -0.24 -1.34
CA ARG A 126 21.56 -0.83 -2.13
C ARG A 126 21.10 -1.92 -3.10
N ILE A 127 20.53 -3.03 -2.60
CA ILE A 127 20.24 -4.22 -3.43
C ILE A 127 19.22 -3.89 -4.51
N ILE A 128 18.09 -3.28 -4.16
CA ILE A 128 17.06 -2.92 -5.14
C ILE A 128 17.58 -1.91 -6.17
N PRO A 129 18.24 -0.80 -5.79
CA PRO A 129 18.83 0.12 -6.76
C PRO A 129 19.86 -0.52 -7.69
N GLU A 130 20.72 -1.42 -7.18
CA GLU A 130 21.68 -2.16 -8.01
C GLU A 130 20.96 -3.01 -9.07
N ILE A 131 19.92 -3.75 -8.68
CA ILE A 131 19.15 -4.59 -9.59
C ILE A 131 18.37 -3.75 -10.60
N LEU A 132 17.77 -2.65 -10.18
CA LEU A 132 17.04 -1.74 -11.07
C LEU A 132 17.97 -1.10 -12.10
N LYS A 133 19.19 -0.73 -11.73
CA LYS A 133 20.18 -0.21 -12.64
C LYS A 133 20.46 -1.15 -13.82
N ASP A 134 20.46 -2.46 -13.56
CA ASP A 134 20.74 -3.48 -14.58
C ASP A 134 19.50 -3.91 -15.36
N HIS A 135 18.32 -3.81 -14.76
CA HIS A 135 17.11 -4.40 -15.33
C HIS A 135 16.01 -3.39 -15.68
N ASP A 136 15.96 -2.23 -15.03
CA ASP A 136 14.98 -1.16 -15.29
C ASP A 136 15.50 0.21 -14.83
N HIS A 137 16.41 0.79 -15.56
CA HIS A 137 17.01 2.10 -15.24
C HIS A 137 16.11 3.30 -15.62
N GLN A 138 14.94 3.08 -16.21
CA GLN A 138 14.05 4.14 -16.68
C GLN A 138 12.96 4.48 -15.66
N THR A 139 12.43 3.47 -14.96
CA THR A 139 11.36 3.66 -13.99
C THR A 139 11.94 4.26 -12.70
N PHE A 140 11.27 5.28 -12.19
CA PHE A 140 11.67 5.95 -10.95
C PHE A 140 11.61 4.99 -9.76
N TYR A 141 12.62 5.05 -8.89
CA TYR A 141 12.67 4.28 -7.64
C TYR A 141 12.51 5.17 -6.42
N TRP A 142 11.63 4.78 -5.50
CA TRP A 142 11.42 5.40 -4.21
C TRP A 142 11.69 4.40 -3.08
N PRO A 143 12.55 4.71 -2.08
CA PRO A 143 13.07 3.68 -1.16
C PRO A 143 12.02 3.14 -0.20
N ALA A 144 11.07 3.96 0.22
CA ALA A 144 9.99 3.58 1.13
C ALA A 144 8.76 4.48 0.95
N SER A 145 7.64 4.09 1.51
CA SER A 145 6.46 4.95 1.69
C SER A 145 5.98 4.80 3.14
N PRO A 146 6.00 5.87 3.98
CA PRO A 146 6.45 7.22 3.62
C PRO A 146 7.97 7.33 3.57
N SER A 147 8.46 8.31 2.83
CA SER A 147 9.88 8.67 2.79
C SER A 147 10.08 10.13 2.40
N SER A 148 11.20 10.70 2.84
CA SER A 148 11.68 12.01 2.36
C SER A 148 12.87 11.89 1.40
N GLY A 149 13.16 10.66 0.92
CA GLY A 149 14.23 10.35 -0.03
C GLY A 149 15.21 9.29 0.44
N GLY A 150 14.96 8.65 1.59
CA GLY A 150 15.79 7.59 2.16
C GLY A 150 16.70 8.05 3.30
N SER A 151 17.49 7.10 3.81
CA SER A 151 18.48 7.33 4.87
C SER A 151 17.91 7.81 6.20
N PHE A 152 16.65 7.53 6.48
CA PHE A 152 15.95 7.89 7.72
C PHE A 152 15.86 9.41 8.00
N ASP A 153 15.96 10.23 6.97
CA ASP A 153 15.90 11.69 7.10
C ASP A 153 14.44 12.18 7.15
N GLU A 154 13.86 12.16 8.35
CA GLU A 154 12.48 12.60 8.60
C GLU A 154 11.49 11.99 7.60
N PRO A 155 11.33 10.66 7.54
CA PRO A 155 10.60 9.97 6.48
C PRO A 155 9.13 10.37 6.35
N ASN A 156 8.56 11.04 7.35
CA ASN A 156 7.16 11.50 7.36
C ASN A 156 7.05 13.04 7.39
N ASP A 157 8.03 13.75 6.81
CA ASP A 157 8.05 15.21 6.71
C ASP A 157 6.92 15.71 5.81
N PRO A 158 6.01 16.58 6.29
CA PRO A 158 4.88 17.08 5.51
C PRO A 158 5.27 17.86 4.24
N ALA A 159 6.49 18.39 4.18
CA ALA A 159 6.97 19.24 3.08
C ALA A 159 7.78 18.47 2.02
N ARG A 160 8.18 17.22 2.28
CA ARG A 160 9.04 16.42 1.41
C ARG A 160 8.42 15.05 1.12
N GLY A 161 8.73 14.49 -0.04
CA GLY A 161 8.32 13.14 -0.42
C GLY A 161 6.83 12.86 -0.23
N ASP A 162 6.53 11.77 0.43
CA ASP A 162 5.17 11.32 0.74
C ASP A 162 4.96 11.07 2.24
N VAL A 163 3.71 11.13 2.67
CA VAL A 163 3.33 11.11 4.09
C VAL A 163 2.24 10.08 4.34
N HIS A 164 2.36 9.35 5.43
CA HIS A 164 1.30 8.55 6.02
C HIS A 164 0.70 9.27 7.24
N TYR A 165 -0.60 9.59 7.19
CA TYR A 165 -1.25 10.35 8.25
C TYR A 165 -2.42 9.59 8.87
N TRP A 166 -2.12 8.80 9.90
CA TRP A 166 -3.08 7.94 10.60
C TRP A 166 -3.60 8.52 11.92
N LYS A 167 -3.26 9.77 12.26
CA LYS A 167 -3.60 10.36 13.58
C LYS A 167 -5.09 10.51 13.81
N VAL A 168 -5.90 10.63 12.76
CA VAL A 168 -7.36 10.69 12.92
C VAL A 168 -7.91 9.30 13.28
N TRP A 169 -7.41 8.23 12.66
CA TRP A 169 -7.86 6.88 12.98
C TRP A 169 -7.15 6.33 14.22
N HIS A 170 -5.85 6.08 14.14
CA HIS A 170 -5.09 5.45 15.22
C HIS A 170 -4.78 6.38 16.38
N GLY A 171 -4.61 7.67 16.12
CA GLY A 171 -4.32 8.68 17.13
C GLY A 171 -5.56 9.33 17.76
N ASN A 172 -6.76 8.88 17.43
CA ASN A 172 -8.05 9.39 17.97
C ASN A 172 -8.22 10.91 17.85
N ARG A 173 -7.61 11.54 16.82
CA ARG A 173 -7.80 12.98 16.57
C ARG A 173 -9.15 13.21 15.87
N PRO A 174 -9.81 14.35 16.10
CA PRO A 174 -11.08 14.66 15.46
C PRO A 174 -10.91 14.92 13.95
N PHE A 175 -11.94 14.67 13.14
CA PHE A 175 -11.92 14.86 11.68
C PHE A 175 -11.38 16.22 11.20
N PRO A 176 -11.65 17.38 11.89
CA PRO A 176 -11.05 18.66 11.50
C PRO A 176 -9.51 18.69 11.52
N GLU A 177 -8.86 17.70 12.12
CA GLU A 177 -7.40 17.56 12.12
C GLU A 177 -6.84 17.48 10.69
N TYR A 178 -7.53 16.81 9.75
CA TYR A 178 -7.12 16.75 8.34
C TYR A 178 -7.00 18.13 7.67
N ARG A 179 -7.65 19.18 8.20
CA ARG A 179 -7.61 20.53 7.65
C ARG A 179 -6.44 21.38 8.15
N LYS A 180 -5.62 20.84 9.07
CA LYS A 180 -4.49 21.58 9.66
C LYS A 180 -3.21 21.48 8.84
N PHE A 181 -3.14 20.52 7.90
CA PHE A 181 -1.92 20.19 7.18
C PHE A 181 -2.13 20.29 5.67
N PHE A 182 -1.08 20.75 5.00
CA PHE A 182 -0.97 20.78 3.54
C PHE A 182 0.25 19.96 3.15
N PHE A 183 0.06 18.64 3.12
CA PHE A 183 1.13 17.71 2.76
C PHE A 183 1.53 17.89 1.30
N ARG A 184 2.81 17.72 0.99
CA ARG A 184 3.28 17.68 -0.40
C ARG A 184 2.63 16.53 -1.18
N TYR A 185 2.61 15.34 -0.60
CA TYR A 185 1.87 14.19 -1.10
C TYR A 185 1.41 13.35 0.09
N LEU A 186 0.14 13.09 0.18
CA LEU A 186 -0.45 12.25 1.23
C LEU A 186 -0.78 10.89 0.64
N SER A 187 0.13 9.92 0.79
CA SER A 187 0.04 8.60 0.18
C SER A 187 -0.86 7.64 0.96
N GLU A 188 -0.94 7.83 2.29
CA GLU A 188 -1.88 7.06 3.11
C GLU A 188 -2.56 7.93 4.16
N PHE A 189 -3.87 7.79 4.23
CA PHE A 189 -4.73 8.35 5.27
C PHE A 189 -6.09 7.67 5.21
N GLY A 190 -6.93 7.93 6.18
CA GLY A 190 -8.31 7.49 6.08
C GLY A 190 -8.92 7.19 7.43
N PHE A 191 -10.12 6.71 7.34
CA PHE A 191 -10.93 6.29 8.46
C PHE A 191 -11.88 5.21 7.96
N GLN A 192 -11.93 4.07 8.63
CA GLN A 192 -12.83 3.01 8.20
C GLN A 192 -14.28 3.49 8.32
N SER A 193 -15.00 3.44 7.22
CA SER A 193 -16.39 3.88 7.15
C SER A 193 -17.34 2.69 7.07
N PHE A 194 -18.59 2.96 7.43
CA PHE A 194 -19.68 2.01 7.31
C PHE A 194 -19.96 1.74 5.82
N PRO A 195 -20.20 0.50 5.38
CA PRO A 195 -20.58 0.23 4.00
C PRO A 195 -21.96 0.81 3.69
N CYS A 196 -22.20 1.11 2.42
CA CYS A 196 -23.53 1.55 2.00
C CYS A 196 -24.56 0.41 2.08
N LYS A 197 -25.83 0.76 2.18
CA LYS A 197 -26.93 -0.23 2.29
C LYS A 197 -26.87 -1.31 1.20
N LYS A 198 -26.59 -0.92 -0.05
CA LYS A 198 -26.46 -1.87 -1.17
C LYS A 198 -25.40 -2.95 -0.91
N THR A 199 -24.31 -2.59 -0.24
CA THR A 199 -23.27 -3.56 0.15
C THR A 199 -23.76 -4.44 1.31
N ILE A 200 -24.45 -3.85 2.29
CA ILE A 200 -25.03 -4.62 3.43
C ILE A 200 -26.03 -5.66 2.90
N ASP A 201 -26.87 -5.29 1.97
CA ASP A 201 -27.88 -6.19 1.36
C ASP A 201 -27.25 -7.40 0.60
N THR A 202 -25.92 -7.39 0.35
CA THR A 202 -25.24 -8.55 -0.24
C THR A 202 -24.92 -9.66 0.74
N PHE A 203 -24.95 -9.39 2.03
CA PHE A 203 -24.57 -10.37 3.06
C PHE A 203 -25.62 -10.55 4.18
N THR A 204 -26.66 -9.73 4.24
CA THR A 204 -27.84 -9.94 5.11
C THR A 204 -29.08 -9.26 4.54
N ASP A 205 -30.22 -9.91 4.65
CA ASP A 205 -31.55 -9.39 4.34
C ASP A 205 -32.40 -9.13 5.60
N ASP A 206 -31.87 -9.45 6.79
CA ASP A 206 -32.56 -9.21 8.07
C ASP A 206 -32.39 -7.75 8.51
N PRO A 207 -33.49 -6.96 8.63
CA PRO A 207 -33.43 -5.60 9.13
C PRO A 207 -32.84 -5.50 10.57
N ALA A 208 -32.87 -6.54 11.37
CA ALA A 208 -32.26 -6.56 12.70
C ALA A 208 -30.73 -6.45 12.64
N ASP A 209 -30.13 -6.85 11.52
CA ASP A 209 -28.69 -6.73 11.29
C ASP A 209 -28.27 -5.33 10.82
N TRP A 210 -29.20 -4.44 10.48
CA TRP A 210 -28.86 -3.08 10.03
C TRP A 210 -28.46 -2.17 11.20
N ASN A 211 -27.77 -2.71 12.14
CA ASN A 211 -27.20 -1.96 13.25
C ASN A 211 -25.75 -2.41 13.48
N ILE A 212 -24.89 -1.44 13.84
CA ILE A 212 -23.44 -1.64 14.00
C ILE A 212 -23.05 -2.62 15.11
N PHE A 213 -23.99 -3.01 15.96
CA PHE A 213 -23.78 -3.93 17.08
C PHE A 213 -24.30 -5.34 16.80
N SER A 214 -24.88 -5.59 15.61
CA SER A 214 -25.33 -6.92 15.24
C SER A 214 -24.16 -7.88 15.07
N TYR A 215 -24.40 -9.16 15.29
CA TYR A 215 -23.40 -10.22 15.10
C TYR A 215 -22.89 -10.26 13.66
N VAL A 216 -23.78 -10.09 12.67
CA VAL A 216 -23.42 -10.11 11.25
C VAL A 216 -22.52 -8.93 10.91
N MET A 217 -22.84 -7.71 11.36
CA MET A 217 -21.98 -6.55 11.17
C MET A 217 -20.63 -6.71 11.85
N GLU A 218 -20.58 -7.31 13.02
CA GLU A 218 -19.33 -7.57 13.71
C GLU A 218 -18.44 -8.57 12.96
N LYS A 219 -19.03 -9.62 12.38
CA LYS A 219 -18.31 -10.58 11.52
C LYS A 219 -17.74 -9.94 10.26
N HIS A 220 -18.36 -8.90 9.74
CA HIS A 220 -17.85 -8.07 8.64
C HIS A 220 -16.91 -6.94 9.12
N GLN A 221 -16.41 -7.04 10.36
CA GLN A 221 -15.40 -6.15 10.98
C GLN A 221 -15.84 -4.69 11.12
N ILE A 222 -17.11 -4.39 10.99
CA ILE A 222 -17.64 -3.02 11.12
C ILE A 222 -17.39 -2.44 12.52
N GLY A 223 -17.34 -3.32 13.54
CA GLY A 223 -17.02 -2.92 14.90
C GLY A 223 -15.56 -2.51 15.14
N ARG A 224 -14.65 -2.79 14.22
CA ARG A 224 -13.29 -2.25 14.24
C ARG A 224 -13.22 -0.81 13.70
N ALA A 225 -14.21 -0.39 12.95
CA ALA A 225 -14.36 1.02 12.65
C ALA A 225 -14.59 1.75 13.98
N SER A 226 -13.81 2.79 14.26
CA SER A 226 -13.98 3.67 15.43
C SER A 226 -15.36 4.35 15.45
N CYS A 227 -16.26 3.95 14.58
CA CYS A 227 -17.66 4.37 14.55
C CYS A 227 -18.39 4.06 15.87
N ARG A 228 -18.03 2.96 16.56
CA ARG A 228 -18.61 2.61 17.86
C ARG A 228 -18.23 3.59 18.98
N GLU A 229 -17.10 4.26 18.86
CA GLU A 229 -16.56 5.14 19.90
C GLU A 229 -16.91 6.62 19.66
N ARG A 230 -17.49 6.95 18.49
CA ARG A 230 -17.73 8.34 18.06
C ARG A 230 -19.19 8.64 17.68
N VAL A 231 -20.10 7.69 17.90
CA VAL A 231 -21.55 7.89 17.71
C VAL A 231 -22.21 8.29 19.01
#